data_bc61dc61333d2a8ed491654b70166ea5
#
_entry.id   bc61dc61333d2a8ed491654b70166ea5
#
_cell.length_a   1.000
_cell.length_b   1.000
_cell.length_c   1.000
_cell.angle_alpha   90.00
_cell.angle_beta   90.00
_cell.angle_gamma   90.00
#
_symmetry.space_group_name_H-M   'P 1'
#
loop_
_entity.id
_entity.type
_entity.pdbx_description
1 polymer ?
#
loop_
_entity_poly.entity_id
_entity_poly.type
_entity_poly.pdbx_seq_one_letter_code
_entity_poly.pdbx_strand_id
1 'polypeptide(L)'
;MKSQIIISALFLANLLLGWTPAKNQSVPVEAAPTICPPAKYLIILIGDGMGNNQRLAANLYSGTTPAYQDWSQYWVSTYPAGGSYEPDQAWTDFAYVLDGWTDSAAAATALFTGTKTGNIRINVSEDGITRLTSIADKARYVGKAVGAVTTVYISHATPGAWLAHNDNRNNGYAIADESLWGDPNTTGAPITSTYYSGAHGSTFPPADVVIGAGHPLWDGGTYVNTAMRNKLAAESGSPGAFTFVERLAGSPDGGARLLAAADNPSLQRLAGLFGGAAGILEYRKANGSGASLENPTLAQMAQAALLVLGRDQDGFVLMIEGGAIDKAAHVNNMDHMVGEVLGFNEAVQTVIDWVDDPATASTWANTLVIVTADHETGYLTQAPNTFPNQPLGEVTTTTLVLEKTNLTSGLRASWLDTIPNSRIDTEETVYWAWNTGGHSNSLVPLFVKGAGAELFAAKIDPADLDPVRRAYLDNTDVFSVMDSASFSYPCPLRYPVFLPVMLKKK
;
A
#
# COMPACT_ATOMS: atom_id res chain seq x y z
N MET A 1 60.44 -20.11 -73.46
CA MET A 1 61.38 -19.15 -74.00
C MET A 1 61.87 -18.26 -72.85
N LYS A 2 63.10 -18.42 -72.54
CA LYS A 2 64.11 -17.43 -72.12
C LYS A 2 63.73 -16.47 -71.01
N SER A 3 64.24 -16.62 -69.80
CA SER A 3 65.51 -15.98 -69.33
C SER A 3 65.27 -14.52 -68.95
N GLN A 4 65.70 -13.99 -67.84
CA GLN A 4 67.01 -14.03 -67.18
C GLN A 4 66.96 -13.44 -65.74
N ILE A 5 67.83 -13.95 -64.93
CA ILE A 5 68.28 -13.51 -63.63
C ILE A 5 69.03 -12.18 -63.73
N ILE A 6 68.93 -11.28 -62.75
CA ILE A 6 70.05 -10.49 -62.31
C ILE A 6 69.98 -10.29 -60.77
N ILE A 7 71.07 -10.71 -60.17
CA ILE A 7 71.50 -10.51 -58.78
C ILE A 7 72.14 -9.11 -58.67
N SER A 8 71.90 -8.37 -57.61
CA SER A 8 72.91 -7.46 -57.05
C SER A 8 72.66 -7.21 -55.55
N ALA A 9 73.71 -7.36 -54.86
CA ALA A 9 73.87 -7.39 -53.42
C ALA A 9 74.11 -6.00 -52.79
N LEU A 10 74.01 -5.97 -51.47
CA LEU A 10 74.62 -5.12 -50.44
C LEU A 10 74.03 -3.69 -50.26
N PHE A 11 73.47 -3.44 -49.08
CA PHE A 11 74.12 -2.63 -48.06
C PHE A 11 73.52 -2.86 -46.67
N LEU A 12 74.35 -3.28 -45.71
CA LEU A 12 74.06 -3.31 -44.29
C LEU A 12 73.97 -1.86 -43.78
N ALA A 13 72.86 -1.55 -43.08
CA ALA A 13 72.83 -0.44 -42.15
C ALA A 13 72.08 -0.88 -40.90
N ASN A 14 72.79 -1.03 -39.81
CA ASN A 14 72.26 -1.23 -38.45
C ASN A 14 71.37 -0.06 -38.05
N LEU A 15 70.08 -0.29 -37.78
CA LEU A 15 69.31 0.60 -36.95
C LEU A 15 68.74 -0.20 -35.77
N LEU A 16 69.32 0.02 -34.62
CA LEU A 16 68.78 -0.36 -33.33
C LEU A 16 67.45 0.37 -33.10
N LEU A 17 66.36 -0.27 -33.40
CA LEU A 17 65.02 0.18 -32.95
C LEU A 17 64.71 -0.58 -31.68
N GLY A 18 64.67 0.20 -30.57
CA GLY A 18 64.28 -0.29 -29.26
C GLY A 18 62.88 -0.90 -29.26
N TRP A 19 62.82 -2.16 -28.88
CA TRP A 19 61.57 -2.86 -28.60
C TRP A 19 61.01 -2.35 -27.29
N THR A 20 60.01 -1.46 -27.31
CA THR A 20 59.19 -1.15 -26.16
C THR A 20 58.15 -2.26 -26.03
N PRO A 21 58.04 -2.93 -24.88
CA PRO A 21 56.97 -3.90 -24.71
C PRO A 21 55.63 -3.15 -24.74
N ALA A 22 54.71 -3.61 -25.60
CA ALA A 22 53.33 -3.15 -25.62
C ALA A 22 52.73 -3.37 -24.23
N LYS A 23 52.37 -2.29 -23.55
CA LYS A 23 51.56 -2.36 -22.33
C LYS A 23 50.25 -3.05 -22.73
N ASN A 24 50.03 -4.26 -22.22
CA ASN A 24 48.72 -4.88 -22.23
C ASN A 24 47.75 -3.90 -21.53
N GLN A 25 46.99 -3.15 -22.31
CA GLN A 25 45.78 -2.52 -21.81
C GLN A 25 44.77 -3.64 -21.60
N SER A 26 44.62 -4.07 -20.36
CA SER A 26 43.49 -4.86 -19.98
C SER A 26 42.24 -4.01 -20.25
N VAL A 27 41.48 -4.37 -21.26
CA VAL A 27 40.11 -3.87 -21.44
C VAL A 27 39.37 -4.23 -20.16
N PRO A 28 38.74 -3.31 -19.45
CA PRO A 28 37.93 -3.68 -18.32
C PRO A 28 36.85 -4.63 -18.83
N VAL A 29 36.87 -5.88 -18.39
CA VAL A 29 35.73 -6.77 -18.56
C VAL A 29 34.65 -6.14 -17.70
N GLU A 30 33.64 -5.58 -18.35
CA GLU A 30 32.46 -5.10 -17.67
C GLU A 30 31.90 -6.30 -16.88
N ALA A 31 32.00 -6.22 -15.55
CA ALA A 31 31.50 -7.28 -14.69
C ALA A 31 30.01 -7.43 -14.98
N ALA A 32 29.61 -8.64 -15.32
CA ALA A 32 28.18 -8.94 -15.50
C ALA A 32 27.41 -8.42 -14.27
N PRO A 33 26.27 -7.77 -14.46
CA PRO A 33 25.53 -7.20 -13.34
C PRO A 33 25.30 -8.31 -12.31
N THR A 34 25.76 -8.09 -11.11
CA THR A 34 25.52 -9.02 -10.01
C THR A 34 24.04 -8.94 -9.69
N ILE A 35 23.30 -10.00 -9.92
CA ILE A 35 21.88 -10.08 -9.55
C ILE A 35 21.83 -10.30 -8.03
N CYS A 36 21.24 -9.38 -7.29
CA CYS A 36 20.93 -9.56 -5.89
C CYS A 36 19.78 -10.57 -5.72
N PRO A 37 19.75 -11.33 -4.65
CA PRO A 37 18.56 -12.09 -4.35
C PRO A 37 17.38 -11.13 -4.19
N PRO A 38 16.22 -11.45 -4.76
CA PRO A 38 15.03 -10.61 -4.61
C PRO A 38 14.62 -10.51 -3.13
N ALA A 39 13.87 -9.48 -2.78
CA ALA A 39 13.29 -9.35 -1.46
C ALA A 39 12.48 -10.62 -1.14
N LYS A 40 12.83 -11.27 -0.04
CA LYS A 40 12.12 -12.46 0.41
C LYS A 40 10.71 -12.09 0.88
N TYR A 41 10.59 -10.96 1.54
CA TYR A 41 9.37 -10.45 2.11
C TYR A 41 9.01 -9.08 1.51
N LEU A 42 7.77 -8.95 1.09
CA LEU A 42 7.19 -7.69 0.62
C LEU A 42 5.98 -7.35 1.48
N ILE A 43 6.00 -6.18 2.10
CA ILE A 43 4.89 -5.70 2.92
C ILE A 43 4.51 -4.31 2.44
N ILE A 44 3.25 -4.14 2.03
CA ILE A 44 2.68 -2.84 1.70
C ILE A 44 1.58 -2.49 2.71
N LEU A 45 1.70 -1.31 3.32
CA LEU A 45 0.68 -0.79 4.23
C LEU A 45 0.00 0.39 3.56
N ILE A 46 -1.34 0.36 3.49
CA ILE A 46 -2.15 1.36 2.82
C ILE A 46 -3.11 1.98 3.83
N GLY A 47 -2.96 3.28 4.07
CA GLY A 47 -4.00 4.06 4.72
C GLY A 47 -4.99 4.54 3.66
N ASP A 48 -6.14 3.86 3.53
CA ASP A 48 -7.17 4.22 2.54
C ASP A 48 -7.64 5.66 2.81
N GLY A 49 -7.58 6.51 1.79
CA GLY A 49 -7.92 7.92 1.90
C GLY A 49 -6.97 8.81 2.72
N MET A 50 -5.83 8.26 3.14
CA MET A 50 -4.85 8.93 4.01
C MET A 50 -3.93 9.87 3.22
N GLY A 51 -4.40 11.06 2.90
CA GLY A 51 -3.55 12.12 2.39
C GLY A 51 -2.54 12.64 3.41
N ASN A 52 -1.69 13.56 2.98
CA ASN A 52 -0.66 14.12 3.83
C ASN A 52 -1.22 14.79 5.10
N ASN A 53 -2.32 15.49 4.97
CA ASN A 53 -2.88 16.25 6.08
C ASN A 53 -3.58 15.36 7.11
N GLN A 54 -4.18 14.24 6.72
CA GLN A 54 -4.70 13.23 7.64
C GLN A 54 -3.57 12.66 8.53
N ARG A 55 -2.44 12.33 7.92
CA ARG A 55 -1.23 11.88 8.63
C ARG A 55 -0.68 12.96 9.58
N LEU A 56 -0.57 14.20 9.12
CA LEU A 56 -0.09 15.32 9.94
C LEU A 56 -1.03 15.60 11.12
N ALA A 57 -2.35 15.54 10.91
CA ALA A 57 -3.33 15.72 11.98
C ALA A 57 -3.13 14.69 13.10
N ALA A 58 -2.88 13.43 12.75
CA ALA A 58 -2.62 12.39 13.74
C ALA A 58 -1.29 12.61 14.49
N ASN A 59 -0.23 13.07 13.81
CA ASN A 59 1.04 13.42 14.44
C ASN A 59 0.89 14.56 15.44
N LEU A 60 0.13 15.60 15.07
CA LEU A 60 -0.12 16.74 15.94
C LEU A 60 -0.95 16.36 17.16
N TYR A 61 -1.98 15.53 16.94
CA TYR A 61 -2.79 15.03 18.05
C TYR A 61 -1.98 14.22 19.05
N SER A 62 -1.15 13.29 18.56
CA SER A 62 -0.33 12.43 19.43
C SER A 62 0.89 13.12 20.02
N GLY A 63 1.31 14.26 19.44
CA GLY A 63 2.58 14.93 19.77
C GLY A 63 3.81 14.12 19.36
N THR A 64 3.66 13.11 18.49
CA THR A 64 4.75 12.20 18.05
C THR A 64 4.75 12.02 16.54
N THR A 65 5.94 11.79 15.97
CA THR A 65 6.12 11.41 14.58
C THR A 65 6.51 9.93 14.54
N PRO A 66 5.74 9.04 13.88
CA PRO A 66 6.10 7.64 13.74
C PRO A 66 7.41 7.43 13.00
N ALA A 67 8.17 6.40 13.40
CA ALA A 67 9.52 6.14 12.87
C ALA A 67 9.57 5.93 11.35
N TYR A 68 8.52 5.41 10.73
CA TYR A 68 8.49 5.21 9.28
C TYR A 68 8.52 6.53 8.49
N GLN A 69 8.14 7.65 9.10
CA GLN A 69 8.14 8.95 8.44
C GLN A 69 9.54 9.54 8.27
N ASP A 70 10.56 8.91 8.86
CA ASP A 70 11.98 9.22 8.65
C ASP A 70 12.60 8.41 7.50
N TRP A 71 11.83 7.52 6.86
CA TRP A 71 12.30 6.71 5.72
C TRP A 71 12.42 7.53 4.45
N SER A 72 12.90 6.91 3.36
CA SER A 72 12.87 7.55 2.04
C SER A 72 11.43 7.89 1.68
N GLN A 73 11.18 9.16 1.43
CA GLN A 73 9.84 9.69 1.14
C GLN A 73 9.72 10.09 -0.32
N TYR A 74 8.57 9.75 -0.90
CA TYR A 74 8.12 10.15 -2.24
C TYR A 74 6.68 10.64 -2.19
N TRP A 75 6.23 11.22 -3.29
CA TRP A 75 4.85 11.60 -3.53
C TRP A 75 4.32 10.79 -4.70
N VAL A 76 3.03 10.47 -4.69
CA VAL A 76 2.43 9.57 -5.67
C VAL A 76 1.13 10.18 -6.20
N SER A 77 1.00 10.25 -7.53
CA SER A 77 -0.24 10.58 -8.22
C SER A 77 -1.11 9.34 -8.36
N THR A 78 -2.43 9.52 -8.22
CA THR A 78 -3.36 8.40 -8.05
C THR A 78 -4.50 8.34 -9.07
N TYR A 79 -4.56 9.27 -10.03
CA TYR A 79 -5.64 9.37 -11.01
C TYR A 79 -5.95 8.05 -11.73
N PRO A 80 -7.23 7.79 -12.11
CA PRO A 80 -7.64 6.57 -12.83
C PRO A 80 -7.30 6.63 -14.32
N ALA A 81 -7.59 5.57 -15.08
CA ALA A 81 -7.46 5.59 -16.53
C ALA A 81 -8.24 6.75 -17.16
N GLY A 82 -7.61 7.42 -18.12
CA GLY A 82 -8.15 8.62 -18.79
C GLY A 82 -8.05 9.91 -17.97
N GLY A 83 -7.56 9.86 -16.73
CA GLY A 83 -7.24 11.02 -15.90
C GLY A 83 -5.80 11.50 -16.07
N SER A 84 -5.45 12.56 -15.36
CA SER A 84 -4.09 13.08 -15.23
C SER A 84 -3.91 13.78 -13.89
N TYR A 85 -2.65 13.99 -13.51
CA TYR A 85 -2.27 14.91 -12.46
C TYR A 85 -1.48 16.06 -13.07
N GLU A 86 -2.04 17.27 -13.00
CA GLU A 86 -1.42 18.48 -13.54
C GLU A 86 -0.95 19.36 -12.37
N PRO A 87 0.35 19.35 -12.07
CA PRO A 87 0.88 19.98 -10.84
C PRO A 87 0.47 21.44 -10.66
N ASP A 88 0.56 22.25 -11.72
CA ASP A 88 0.24 23.68 -11.65
C ASP A 88 -1.26 23.91 -11.36
N GLN A 89 -2.14 23.08 -11.92
CA GLN A 89 -3.56 23.17 -11.67
C GLN A 89 -3.93 22.72 -10.26
N ALA A 90 -3.29 21.67 -9.76
CA ALA A 90 -3.55 21.12 -8.43
C ALA A 90 -3.32 22.17 -7.29
N TRP A 91 -2.45 23.17 -7.51
CA TRP A 91 -2.17 24.20 -6.52
C TRP A 91 -2.83 25.55 -6.79
N THR A 92 -3.50 25.72 -7.93
CA THR A 92 -4.09 27.00 -8.34
C THR A 92 -5.59 26.91 -8.62
N ASP A 93 -6.11 25.71 -8.88
CA ASP A 93 -7.52 25.48 -9.21
C ASP A 93 -8.14 24.46 -8.22
N PHE A 94 -8.96 24.97 -7.32
CA PHE A 94 -9.67 24.14 -6.34
C PHE A 94 -10.64 23.15 -7.00
N ALA A 95 -11.29 23.54 -8.09
CA ALA A 95 -12.23 22.67 -8.79
C ALA A 95 -11.51 21.49 -9.45
N TYR A 96 -10.32 21.71 -10.00
CA TYR A 96 -9.47 20.65 -10.57
C TYR A 96 -9.14 19.56 -9.54
N VAL A 97 -8.78 19.94 -8.31
CA VAL A 97 -8.42 18.97 -7.26
C VAL A 97 -9.61 18.09 -6.86
N LEU A 98 -10.82 18.62 -6.97
CA LEU A 98 -12.05 17.89 -6.64
C LEU A 98 -12.63 17.11 -7.82
N ASP A 99 -11.98 17.14 -8.99
CA ASP A 99 -12.37 16.40 -10.18
C ASP A 99 -11.29 15.39 -10.57
N GLY A 100 -11.60 14.45 -11.45
CA GLY A 100 -10.64 13.46 -11.96
C GLY A 100 -10.05 12.50 -10.91
N TRP A 101 -10.65 12.43 -9.73
CA TRP A 101 -10.20 11.55 -8.65
C TRP A 101 -10.45 10.07 -8.94
N THR A 102 -9.60 9.23 -8.38
CA THR A 102 -9.73 7.77 -8.41
C THR A 102 -10.63 7.25 -7.29
N ASP A 103 -11.25 6.08 -7.49
CA ASP A 103 -11.74 5.28 -6.36
C ASP A 103 -10.69 4.27 -5.90
N SER A 104 -10.89 3.65 -4.72
CA SER A 104 -9.95 2.66 -4.18
C SER A 104 -9.75 1.46 -5.10
N ALA A 105 -10.75 1.08 -5.92
CA ALA A 105 -10.64 -0.07 -6.83
C ALA A 105 -9.63 0.21 -7.96
N ALA A 106 -9.77 1.34 -8.65
CA ALA A 106 -8.86 1.73 -9.72
C ALA A 106 -7.46 2.08 -9.17
N ALA A 107 -7.38 2.76 -8.01
CA ALA A 107 -6.12 3.09 -7.37
C ALA A 107 -5.34 1.84 -6.95
N ALA A 108 -5.97 0.91 -6.23
CA ALA A 108 -5.35 -0.34 -5.81
C ALA A 108 -4.99 -1.23 -7.02
N THR A 109 -5.82 -1.26 -8.06
CA THR A 109 -5.48 -1.95 -9.31
C THR A 109 -4.18 -1.39 -9.91
N ALA A 110 -4.04 -0.07 -9.99
CA ALA A 110 -2.81 0.54 -10.51
C ALA A 110 -1.60 0.23 -9.62
N LEU A 111 -1.75 0.31 -8.27
CA LEU A 111 -0.71 -0.03 -7.30
C LEU A 111 -0.26 -1.50 -7.42
N PHE A 112 -1.17 -2.43 -7.71
CA PHE A 112 -0.89 -3.86 -7.62
C PHE A 112 -0.64 -4.54 -8.97
N THR A 113 -1.01 -3.89 -10.09
CA THR A 113 -0.85 -4.47 -11.43
C THR A 113 0.03 -3.61 -12.37
N GLY A 114 0.33 -2.36 -11.99
CA GLY A 114 1.03 -1.41 -12.83
C GLY A 114 0.20 -0.91 -14.03
N THR A 115 -1.11 -1.09 -13.98
CA THR A 115 -2.01 -0.72 -15.07
C THR A 115 -3.15 0.13 -14.54
N LYS A 116 -3.32 1.33 -15.09
CA LYS A 116 -4.49 2.16 -14.81
C LYS A 116 -5.76 1.52 -15.35
N THR A 117 -6.84 1.60 -14.60
CA THR A 117 -8.18 1.20 -15.02
C THR A 117 -9.22 2.25 -14.62
N GLY A 118 -10.43 2.13 -15.14
CA GLY A 118 -11.54 2.99 -14.73
C GLY A 118 -12.02 2.66 -13.31
N ASN A 119 -12.61 3.66 -12.65
CA ASN A 119 -13.21 3.49 -11.33
C ASN A 119 -14.12 2.25 -11.26
N ILE A 120 -14.28 1.68 -10.08
CA ILE A 120 -15.01 0.46 -9.72
C ILE A 120 -14.40 -0.87 -10.16
N ARG A 121 -13.39 -0.92 -11.01
CA ARG A 121 -12.77 -2.16 -11.49
C ARG A 121 -11.63 -2.62 -10.59
N ILE A 122 -11.60 -3.92 -10.34
CA ILE A 122 -10.61 -4.62 -9.51
C ILE A 122 -9.81 -5.57 -10.40
N ASN A 123 -8.55 -5.27 -10.66
CA ASN A 123 -7.62 -6.06 -11.48
C ASN A 123 -8.20 -6.49 -12.85
N VAL A 124 -9.02 -5.63 -13.41
CA VAL A 124 -9.60 -5.77 -14.76
C VAL A 124 -9.27 -4.51 -15.53
N SER A 125 -8.80 -4.66 -16.76
CA SER A 125 -8.43 -3.54 -17.62
C SER A 125 -9.64 -2.68 -17.97
N GLU A 126 -9.39 -1.55 -18.62
CA GLU A 126 -10.44 -0.61 -18.99
C GLU A 126 -11.48 -1.18 -19.98
N ASP A 127 -11.16 -2.25 -20.68
CA ASP A 127 -12.10 -2.98 -21.53
C ASP A 127 -13.18 -3.75 -20.73
N GLY A 128 -13.03 -3.86 -19.39
CA GLY A 128 -13.94 -4.58 -18.51
C GLY A 128 -13.89 -6.11 -18.65
N ILE A 129 -12.90 -6.66 -19.37
CA ILE A 129 -12.82 -8.07 -19.72
C ILE A 129 -11.46 -8.67 -19.39
N THR A 130 -10.36 -7.97 -19.71
CA THR A 130 -9.01 -8.50 -19.56
C THR A 130 -8.57 -8.47 -18.10
N ARG A 131 -8.27 -9.64 -17.53
CA ARG A 131 -7.69 -9.77 -16.18
C ARG A 131 -6.25 -9.27 -16.17
N LEU A 132 -5.94 -8.47 -15.18
CA LEU A 132 -4.59 -7.95 -14.95
C LEU A 132 -3.89 -8.81 -13.88
N THR A 133 -2.63 -9.11 -14.08
CA THR A 133 -1.85 -9.92 -13.11
C THR A 133 -1.35 -9.03 -11.99
N SER A 134 -1.74 -9.31 -10.76
CA SER A 134 -1.31 -8.59 -9.57
C SER A 134 0.02 -9.10 -9.01
N ILE A 135 0.62 -8.34 -8.10
CA ILE A 135 1.79 -8.77 -7.30
C ILE A 135 1.47 -10.05 -6.52
N ALA A 136 0.26 -10.14 -5.95
CA ALA A 136 -0.15 -11.34 -5.21
C ALA A 136 -0.29 -12.57 -6.12
N ASP A 137 -0.76 -12.40 -7.36
CA ASP A 137 -0.81 -13.50 -8.33
C ASP A 137 0.59 -13.98 -8.70
N LYS A 138 1.51 -13.04 -8.94
CA LYS A 138 2.92 -13.38 -9.20
C LYS A 138 3.55 -14.13 -8.03
N ALA A 139 3.29 -13.68 -6.80
CA ALA A 139 3.78 -14.33 -5.59
C ALA A 139 3.27 -15.77 -5.46
N ARG A 140 1.97 -15.99 -5.64
CA ARG A 140 1.37 -17.33 -5.66
C ARG A 140 1.99 -18.22 -6.74
N TYR A 141 2.25 -17.66 -7.92
CA TYR A 141 2.82 -18.41 -9.04
C TYR A 141 4.24 -18.92 -8.76
N VAL A 142 5.02 -18.19 -7.95
CA VAL A 142 6.39 -18.59 -7.55
C VAL A 142 6.43 -19.30 -6.18
N GLY A 143 5.29 -19.62 -5.58
CA GLY A 143 5.19 -20.37 -4.34
C GLY A 143 5.33 -19.55 -3.05
N LYS A 144 5.36 -18.20 -3.12
CA LYS A 144 5.36 -17.35 -1.92
C LYS A 144 3.97 -17.31 -1.28
N ALA A 145 3.93 -17.28 0.04
CA ALA A 145 2.67 -17.08 0.76
C ALA A 145 2.08 -15.68 0.52
N VAL A 146 0.75 -15.58 0.56
CA VAL A 146 0.01 -14.34 0.29
C VAL A 146 -0.96 -14.04 1.42
N GLY A 147 -0.93 -12.81 1.94
CA GLY A 147 -1.84 -12.35 2.97
C GLY A 147 -2.46 -10.98 2.70
N ALA A 148 -3.66 -10.79 3.23
CA ALA A 148 -4.34 -9.50 3.31
C ALA A 148 -4.97 -9.30 4.69
N VAL A 149 -4.81 -8.09 5.22
CA VAL A 149 -5.36 -7.66 6.52
C VAL A 149 -5.97 -6.28 6.35
N THR A 150 -7.19 -6.08 6.86
CA THR A 150 -7.90 -4.79 6.67
C THR A 150 -8.85 -4.48 7.82
N THR A 151 -9.10 -3.18 8.08
CA THR A 151 -10.11 -2.72 9.02
C THR A 151 -11.51 -2.59 8.41
N VAL A 152 -11.64 -2.73 7.10
CA VAL A 152 -12.92 -2.81 6.38
C VAL A 152 -13.24 -4.27 6.02
N TYR A 153 -14.37 -4.51 5.34
CA TYR A 153 -14.75 -5.88 4.93
C TYR A 153 -13.74 -6.47 3.95
N ILE A 154 -13.48 -7.78 4.07
CA ILE A 154 -12.46 -8.49 3.29
C ILE A 154 -12.67 -8.44 1.77
N SER A 155 -13.87 -8.13 1.31
CA SER A 155 -14.21 -7.92 -0.10
C SER A 155 -14.24 -6.44 -0.50
N HIS A 156 -13.74 -5.51 0.34
CA HIS A 156 -13.56 -4.11 -0.04
C HIS A 156 -12.59 -4.00 -1.22
N ALA A 157 -12.61 -2.86 -1.88
CA ALA A 157 -11.88 -2.66 -3.13
C ALA A 157 -10.38 -2.93 -3.01
N THR A 158 -9.72 -2.44 -1.97
CA THR A 158 -8.27 -2.57 -1.78
C THR A 158 -7.84 -4.01 -1.47
N PRO A 159 -8.39 -4.73 -0.48
CA PRO A 159 -8.10 -6.15 -0.29
C PRO A 159 -8.58 -7.00 -1.47
N GLY A 160 -9.70 -6.61 -2.13
CA GLY A 160 -10.16 -7.25 -3.36
C GLY A 160 -9.14 -7.14 -4.49
N ALA A 161 -8.58 -5.96 -4.72
CA ALA A 161 -7.54 -5.77 -5.73
C ALA A 161 -6.20 -6.45 -5.38
N TRP A 162 -5.96 -6.76 -4.11
CA TRP A 162 -4.83 -7.59 -3.72
C TRP A 162 -5.05 -9.07 -4.05
N LEU A 163 -6.27 -9.60 -3.87
CA LEU A 163 -6.56 -11.04 -3.84
C LEU A 163 -7.44 -11.56 -4.98
N ALA A 164 -8.22 -10.70 -5.66
CA ALA A 164 -9.29 -11.08 -6.57
C ALA A 164 -9.34 -10.21 -7.84
N HIS A 165 -10.24 -10.59 -8.76
CA HIS A 165 -10.48 -9.88 -10.01
C HIS A 165 -11.98 -9.71 -10.21
N ASN A 166 -12.42 -8.48 -10.44
CA ASN A 166 -13.82 -8.21 -10.72
C ASN A 166 -14.01 -6.90 -11.51
N ASP A 167 -14.89 -6.88 -12.48
CA ASP A 167 -15.25 -5.67 -13.22
C ASP A 167 -16.03 -4.65 -12.39
N ASN A 168 -16.51 -5.07 -11.20
CA ASN A 168 -17.28 -4.22 -10.30
C ASN A 168 -17.00 -4.52 -8.83
N ARG A 169 -16.42 -3.57 -8.10
CA ARG A 169 -16.11 -3.67 -6.66
C ARG A 169 -17.32 -3.97 -5.77
N ASN A 170 -18.54 -3.74 -6.26
CA ASN A 170 -19.77 -4.02 -5.52
C ASN A 170 -20.18 -5.49 -5.54
N ASN A 171 -19.49 -6.34 -6.30
CA ASN A 171 -19.72 -7.79 -6.32
C ASN A 171 -19.03 -8.47 -5.10
N GLY A 172 -19.30 -7.98 -3.90
CA GLY A 172 -18.62 -8.37 -2.66
C GLY A 172 -18.55 -9.87 -2.44
N TYR A 173 -19.59 -10.62 -2.75
CA TYR A 173 -19.60 -12.08 -2.58
C TYR A 173 -18.61 -12.79 -3.50
N ALA A 174 -18.55 -12.42 -4.77
CA ALA A 174 -17.61 -13.02 -5.72
C ALA A 174 -16.16 -12.68 -5.34
N ILE A 175 -15.91 -11.44 -4.91
CA ILE A 175 -14.61 -10.97 -4.46
C ILE A 175 -14.16 -11.72 -3.20
N ALA A 176 -15.05 -11.86 -2.19
CA ALA A 176 -14.76 -12.61 -0.98
C ALA A 176 -14.49 -14.10 -1.27
N ASP A 177 -15.27 -14.69 -2.16
CA ASP A 177 -15.16 -16.11 -2.55
C ASP A 177 -13.81 -16.38 -3.25
N GLU A 178 -13.43 -15.53 -4.21
CA GLU A 178 -12.12 -15.62 -4.88
C GLU A 178 -10.96 -15.39 -3.89
N SER A 179 -11.08 -14.41 -3.00
CA SER A 179 -10.05 -14.12 -1.98
C SER A 179 -9.81 -15.31 -1.04
N LEU A 180 -10.88 -15.99 -0.61
CA LEU A 180 -10.80 -17.08 0.36
C LEU A 180 -10.49 -18.44 -0.30
N TRP A 181 -11.02 -18.71 -1.49
CA TRP A 181 -10.88 -20.04 -2.11
C TRP A 181 -10.25 -20.03 -3.52
N GLY A 182 -9.89 -18.86 -4.03
CA GLY A 182 -9.26 -18.70 -5.35
C GLY A 182 -10.24 -18.81 -6.53
N ASP A 183 -11.52 -19.00 -6.26
CA ASP A 183 -12.58 -19.15 -7.27
C ASP A 183 -13.84 -18.40 -6.83
N PRO A 184 -14.36 -17.45 -7.60
CA PRO A 184 -15.54 -16.67 -7.26
C PRO A 184 -16.84 -17.50 -7.16
N ASN A 185 -16.83 -18.78 -7.52
CA ASN A 185 -17.99 -19.69 -7.53
C ASN A 185 -17.91 -20.81 -6.48
N THR A 186 -16.89 -20.81 -5.61
CA THR A 186 -16.62 -21.95 -4.71
C THR A 186 -17.77 -22.23 -3.72
N THR A 187 -18.41 -21.17 -3.21
CA THR A 187 -19.52 -21.31 -2.25
C THR A 187 -20.89 -21.39 -2.89
N GLY A 188 -21.01 -21.22 -4.20
CA GLY A 188 -22.28 -21.02 -4.87
C GLY A 188 -22.95 -19.69 -4.53
N ALA A 189 -22.19 -18.71 -4.05
CA ALA A 189 -22.70 -17.37 -3.80
C ALA A 189 -23.24 -16.73 -5.08
N PRO A 190 -24.28 -15.87 -4.99
CA PRO A 190 -24.78 -15.18 -6.15
C PRO A 190 -23.71 -14.30 -6.77
N ILE A 191 -23.41 -14.55 -8.05
CA ILE A 191 -22.52 -13.71 -8.84
C ILE A 191 -23.38 -12.80 -9.68
N THR A 192 -23.24 -11.49 -9.45
CA THR A 192 -24.04 -10.47 -10.16
C THR A 192 -23.32 -9.91 -11.37
N SER A 193 -22.02 -10.18 -11.52
CA SER A 193 -21.22 -9.73 -12.64
C SER A 193 -21.27 -10.70 -13.82
N THR A 194 -21.43 -10.18 -15.03
CA THR A 194 -21.32 -10.94 -16.28
C THR A 194 -19.87 -11.40 -16.53
N TYR A 195 -18.90 -10.77 -15.90
CA TYR A 195 -17.49 -11.12 -16.00
C TYR A 195 -17.19 -12.56 -15.57
N TYR A 196 -17.91 -13.07 -14.56
CA TYR A 196 -17.77 -14.44 -14.04
C TYR A 196 -18.81 -15.43 -14.58
N SER A 197 -19.55 -15.10 -15.62
CA SER A 197 -20.59 -15.99 -16.20
C SER A 197 -20.02 -17.25 -16.89
N GLY A 198 -18.90 -17.76 -16.43
CA GLY A 198 -18.32 -19.04 -16.85
C GLY A 198 -17.24 -18.96 -17.94
N ALA A 199 -16.90 -17.78 -18.43
CA ALA A 199 -15.96 -17.61 -19.54
C ALA A 199 -14.49 -17.42 -19.14
N HIS A 200 -14.19 -17.14 -17.87
CA HIS A 200 -12.85 -16.74 -17.42
C HIS A 200 -12.21 -17.68 -16.40
N GLY A 201 -12.59 -18.93 -16.39
CA GLY A 201 -12.28 -19.98 -15.44
C GLY A 201 -10.82 -20.36 -15.23
N SER A 202 -9.97 -19.47 -14.73
CA SER A 202 -8.75 -19.86 -14.05
C SER A 202 -8.93 -19.69 -12.54
N THR A 203 -8.89 -20.78 -11.80
CA THR A 203 -8.77 -20.76 -10.35
C THR A 203 -7.35 -20.33 -9.98
N PHE A 204 -7.22 -19.42 -9.03
CA PHE A 204 -5.94 -19.11 -8.40
C PHE A 204 -5.81 -19.92 -7.11
N PRO A 205 -4.59 -20.22 -6.67
CA PRO A 205 -4.41 -20.69 -5.29
C PRO A 205 -5.02 -19.69 -4.32
N PRO A 206 -5.75 -20.14 -3.30
CA PRO A 206 -6.31 -19.24 -2.29
C PRO A 206 -5.18 -18.52 -1.53
N ALA A 207 -5.51 -17.37 -0.92
CA ALA A 207 -4.59 -16.69 -0.01
C ALA A 207 -4.32 -17.55 1.24
N ASP A 208 -3.18 -17.30 1.90
CA ASP A 208 -2.81 -18.01 3.13
C ASP A 208 -3.35 -17.30 4.37
N VAL A 209 -3.44 -15.98 4.33
CA VAL A 209 -4.03 -15.17 5.40
C VAL A 209 -5.04 -14.17 4.84
N VAL A 210 -6.27 -14.19 5.36
CA VAL A 210 -7.31 -13.20 5.05
C VAL A 210 -7.99 -12.80 6.35
N ILE A 211 -7.75 -11.56 6.80
CA ILE A 211 -8.31 -11.08 8.07
C ILE A 211 -8.93 -9.70 7.85
N GLY A 212 -10.19 -9.53 8.25
CA GLY A 212 -10.86 -8.22 8.15
C GLY A 212 -12.26 -8.22 8.71
N ALA A 213 -12.97 -7.14 8.42
CA ALA A 213 -14.38 -7.00 8.76
C ALA A 213 -15.29 -7.70 7.72
N GLY A 214 -16.60 -7.49 7.83
CA GLY A 214 -17.61 -8.07 6.96
C GLY A 214 -18.25 -9.34 7.51
N HIS A 215 -18.26 -9.51 8.84
CA HIS A 215 -18.87 -10.68 9.48
C HIS A 215 -20.41 -10.64 9.35
N PRO A 216 -21.06 -11.66 8.70
CA PRO A 216 -22.46 -11.60 8.29
C PRO A 216 -23.46 -11.52 9.44
N LEU A 217 -23.12 -11.92 10.65
CA LEU A 217 -24.00 -11.77 11.80
C LEU A 217 -24.06 -10.34 12.34
N TRP A 218 -23.13 -9.46 11.91
CA TRP A 218 -23.02 -8.08 12.40
C TRP A 218 -23.45 -7.05 11.35
N ASP A 219 -23.20 -7.32 10.06
CA ASP A 219 -23.53 -6.42 8.95
C ASP A 219 -24.78 -6.88 8.13
N GLY A 220 -25.46 -7.95 8.58
CA GLY A 220 -26.60 -8.51 7.89
C GLY A 220 -26.25 -9.32 6.63
N GLY A 221 -25.00 -9.69 6.45
CA GLY A 221 -24.51 -10.46 5.31
C GLY A 221 -24.34 -9.63 4.04
N THR A 222 -24.10 -8.32 4.19
CA THR A 222 -23.99 -7.40 3.05
C THR A 222 -22.75 -7.66 2.22
N TYR A 223 -21.61 -7.95 2.84
CA TYR A 223 -20.28 -8.03 2.20
C TYR A 223 -19.75 -9.46 2.08
N VAL A 224 -19.95 -10.27 3.11
CA VAL A 224 -19.68 -11.70 3.13
C VAL A 224 -20.96 -12.41 3.53
N ASN A 225 -21.41 -13.41 2.77
CA ASN A 225 -22.67 -14.06 3.08
C ASN A 225 -22.52 -15.15 4.16
N THR A 226 -23.65 -15.55 4.75
CA THR A 226 -23.71 -16.58 5.78
C THR A 226 -23.18 -17.95 5.30
N ALA A 227 -23.34 -18.28 4.01
CA ALA A 227 -22.84 -19.55 3.47
C ALA A 227 -21.31 -19.60 3.49
N MET A 228 -20.63 -18.51 3.14
CA MET A 228 -19.15 -18.39 3.22
C MET A 228 -18.66 -18.53 4.65
N ARG A 229 -19.27 -17.80 5.60
CA ARG A 229 -18.91 -17.92 7.03
C ARG A 229 -19.12 -19.37 7.53
N ASN A 230 -20.22 -20.00 7.18
CA ASN A 230 -20.51 -21.39 7.59
C ASN A 230 -19.53 -22.38 6.97
N LYS A 231 -19.10 -22.15 5.71
CA LYS A 231 -18.07 -22.95 5.05
C LYS A 231 -16.74 -22.82 5.77
N LEU A 232 -16.28 -21.59 6.09
CA LEU A 232 -15.06 -21.37 6.88
C LEU A 232 -15.12 -22.09 8.23
N ALA A 233 -16.25 -21.99 8.95
CA ALA A 233 -16.43 -22.64 10.24
C ALA A 233 -16.44 -24.18 10.14
N ALA A 234 -17.07 -24.73 9.12
CA ALA A 234 -17.15 -26.18 8.90
C ALA A 234 -15.84 -26.81 8.46
N GLU A 235 -15.02 -26.09 7.69
CA GLU A 235 -13.73 -26.55 7.18
C GLU A 235 -12.57 -26.28 8.16
N SER A 236 -12.79 -25.42 9.17
CA SER A 236 -11.75 -24.98 10.10
C SER A 236 -11.04 -26.15 10.76
N GLY A 237 -9.70 -26.14 10.66
CA GLY A 237 -8.85 -27.20 11.20
C GLY A 237 -8.72 -28.46 10.31
N SER A 238 -9.37 -28.49 9.14
CA SER A 238 -9.15 -29.54 8.14
C SER A 238 -7.81 -29.32 7.42
N PRO A 239 -7.15 -30.40 6.95
CA PRO A 239 -5.89 -30.27 6.21
C PRO A 239 -6.04 -29.36 4.97
N GLY A 240 -5.18 -28.33 4.87
CA GLY A 240 -5.18 -27.37 3.76
C GLY A 240 -6.26 -26.29 3.81
N ALA A 241 -7.22 -26.38 4.75
CA ALA A 241 -8.22 -25.33 4.97
C ALA A 241 -7.68 -24.24 5.91
N PHE A 242 -8.43 -23.14 6.01
CA PHE A 242 -8.14 -22.10 6.99
C PHE A 242 -8.43 -22.58 8.42
N THR A 243 -7.61 -22.19 9.37
CA THR A 243 -8.10 -22.04 10.75
C THR A 243 -8.91 -20.76 10.80
N PHE A 244 -10.15 -20.87 11.24
CA PHE A 244 -11.10 -19.77 11.22
C PHE A 244 -11.29 -19.19 12.62
N VAL A 245 -11.12 -17.87 12.73
CA VAL A 245 -11.39 -17.08 13.94
C VAL A 245 -12.39 -15.99 13.61
N GLU A 246 -13.38 -15.79 14.47
CA GLU A 246 -14.41 -14.81 14.20
C GLU A 246 -14.76 -13.97 15.44
N ARG A 247 -15.43 -12.82 15.20
CA ARG A 247 -16.02 -12.04 16.29
C ARG A 247 -17.06 -12.88 17.03
N LEU A 248 -17.01 -12.87 18.36
CA LEU A 248 -17.98 -13.53 19.23
C LEU A 248 -18.65 -12.49 20.14
N ALA A 249 -19.98 -12.46 20.13
CA ALA A 249 -20.75 -11.56 20.98
C ALA A 249 -20.49 -11.82 22.47
N GLY A 250 -20.19 -10.76 23.20
CA GLY A 250 -19.90 -10.81 24.63
C GLY A 250 -18.52 -11.36 25.01
N SER A 251 -17.63 -11.62 24.02
CA SER A 251 -16.26 -12.11 24.25
C SER A 251 -15.26 -11.00 23.93
N PRO A 252 -14.83 -10.16 24.90
CA PRO A 252 -13.97 -9.00 24.67
C PRO A 252 -12.49 -9.41 24.51
N ASP A 253 -12.22 -10.43 23.72
CA ASP A 253 -10.92 -11.08 23.56
C ASP A 253 -10.58 -11.42 22.09
N GLY A 254 -11.24 -10.75 21.12
CA GLY A 254 -11.09 -11.04 19.69
C GLY A 254 -9.64 -11.05 19.23
N GLY A 255 -8.85 -10.07 19.65
CA GLY A 255 -7.42 -10.01 19.36
C GLY A 255 -6.63 -11.15 20.01
N ALA A 256 -6.91 -11.47 21.27
CA ALA A 256 -6.20 -12.54 21.97
C ALA A 256 -6.46 -13.91 21.33
N ARG A 257 -7.71 -14.20 20.93
CA ARG A 257 -8.07 -15.45 20.22
C ARG A 257 -7.40 -15.55 18.86
N LEU A 258 -7.34 -14.44 18.12
CA LEU A 258 -6.67 -14.39 16.82
C LEU A 258 -5.16 -14.69 16.98
N LEU A 259 -4.51 -14.04 17.92
CA LEU A 259 -3.07 -14.24 18.17
C LEU A 259 -2.79 -15.67 18.67
N ALA A 260 -3.61 -16.21 19.57
CA ALA A 260 -3.46 -17.59 20.04
C ALA A 260 -3.61 -18.62 18.91
N ALA A 261 -4.51 -18.38 17.94
CA ALA A 261 -4.60 -19.22 16.75
C ALA A 261 -3.35 -19.09 15.88
N ALA A 262 -2.88 -17.85 15.63
CA ALA A 262 -1.70 -17.58 14.82
C ALA A 262 -0.41 -18.13 15.41
N ASP A 263 -0.29 -18.23 16.73
CA ASP A 263 0.91 -18.76 17.43
C ASP A 263 1.08 -20.28 17.25
N ASN A 264 0.06 -21.00 16.80
CA ASN A 264 0.17 -22.43 16.52
C ASN A 264 1.18 -22.69 15.39
N PRO A 265 2.32 -23.35 15.65
CA PRO A 265 3.39 -23.51 14.64
C PRO A 265 3.00 -24.42 13.47
N SER A 266 1.96 -25.22 13.61
CA SER A 266 1.44 -26.09 12.55
C SER A 266 0.47 -25.37 11.61
N LEU A 267 0.07 -24.14 11.95
CA LEU A 267 -0.88 -23.38 11.17
C LEU A 267 -0.23 -22.82 9.90
N GLN A 268 -0.83 -23.11 8.75
CA GLN A 268 -0.38 -22.60 7.46
C GLN A 268 -1.33 -21.55 6.89
N ARG A 269 -2.63 -21.59 7.24
CA ARG A 269 -3.65 -20.71 6.69
C ARG A 269 -4.60 -20.19 7.77
N LEU A 270 -4.83 -18.87 7.79
CA LEU A 270 -5.65 -18.19 8.80
C LEU A 270 -6.68 -17.28 8.15
N ALA A 271 -7.95 -17.50 8.48
CA ALA A 271 -9.02 -16.57 8.13
C ALA A 271 -9.62 -15.95 9.38
N GLY A 272 -9.83 -14.64 9.35
CA GLY A 272 -10.46 -13.88 10.43
C GLY A 272 -11.62 -13.04 9.92
N LEU A 273 -12.86 -13.28 10.42
CA LEU A 273 -14.01 -12.42 10.14
C LEU A 273 -14.46 -11.69 11.40
N PHE A 274 -14.36 -10.38 11.34
CA PHE A 274 -14.66 -9.46 12.41
C PHE A 274 -15.57 -8.32 11.92
N GLY A 275 -15.65 -7.23 12.67
CA GLY A 275 -16.33 -6.01 12.26
C GLY A 275 -17.67 -5.78 12.94
N GLY A 276 -18.30 -4.68 12.57
CA GLY A 276 -19.59 -4.21 13.06
C GLY A 276 -20.59 -3.97 11.94
N ALA A 277 -21.70 -3.27 12.25
CA ALA A 277 -22.84 -3.10 11.38
C ALA A 277 -22.55 -2.38 10.05
N ALA A 278 -21.51 -1.55 9.99
CA ALA A 278 -21.12 -0.84 8.78
C ALA A 278 -20.11 -1.60 7.90
N GLY A 279 -19.85 -2.89 8.20
CA GLY A 279 -18.82 -3.67 7.49
C GLY A 279 -17.39 -3.20 7.74
N ILE A 280 -17.16 -2.50 8.84
CA ILE A 280 -15.86 -2.06 9.34
C ILE A 280 -15.67 -2.59 10.75
N LEU A 281 -14.43 -2.61 11.24
CA LEU A 281 -14.21 -2.63 12.69
C LEU A 281 -14.83 -1.36 13.27
N GLU A 282 -15.39 -1.41 14.48
CA GLU A 282 -15.91 -0.19 15.09
C GLU A 282 -14.81 0.85 15.18
N TYR A 283 -15.16 2.11 14.86
CA TYR A 283 -14.19 3.21 14.84
C TYR A 283 -13.46 3.38 16.16
N ARG A 284 -12.16 3.47 16.07
CA ARG A 284 -11.32 4.00 17.13
C ARG A 284 -11.38 5.52 17.10
N LYS A 285 -11.60 6.14 18.23
CA LYS A 285 -11.46 7.59 18.42
C LYS A 285 -10.00 7.97 18.64
N ALA A 286 -9.70 9.25 18.46
CA ALA A 286 -8.36 9.79 18.67
C ALA A 286 -7.78 9.46 20.07
N ASN A 287 -8.63 9.45 21.10
CA ASN A 287 -8.25 9.10 22.47
C ASN A 287 -8.13 7.57 22.72
N GLY A 288 -8.25 6.74 21.69
CA GLY A 288 -8.15 5.29 21.78
C GLY A 288 -9.44 4.54 22.18
N SER A 289 -10.52 5.25 22.52
CA SER A 289 -11.81 4.63 22.83
C SER A 289 -12.64 4.34 21.57
N GLY A 290 -13.79 3.70 21.71
CA GLY A 290 -14.76 3.48 20.63
C GLY A 290 -14.66 2.09 19.97
N ALA A 291 -13.48 1.55 19.81
CA ALA A 291 -13.30 0.20 19.25
C ALA A 291 -13.82 -0.87 20.22
N SER A 292 -14.43 -1.92 19.67
CA SER A 292 -14.89 -3.07 20.43
C SER A 292 -13.76 -4.07 20.69
N LEU A 293 -13.59 -4.50 21.92
CA LEU A 293 -12.63 -5.56 22.28
C LEU A 293 -13.02 -6.96 21.73
N GLU A 294 -14.23 -7.12 21.23
CA GLU A 294 -14.64 -8.34 20.51
C GLU A 294 -13.92 -8.46 19.15
N ASN A 295 -13.42 -7.33 18.62
CA ASN A 295 -12.58 -7.24 17.43
C ASN A 295 -11.09 -7.15 17.80
N PRO A 296 -10.17 -7.65 16.94
CA PRO A 296 -8.75 -7.34 17.04
C PRO A 296 -8.48 -5.89 16.61
N THR A 297 -7.38 -5.31 17.04
CA THR A 297 -6.81 -4.11 16.44
C THR A 297 -6.11 -4.44 15.13
N LEU A 298 -5.88 -3.44 14.26
CA LEU A 298 -5.10 -3.63 13.02
C LEU A 298 -3.68 -4.15 13.33
N ALA A 299 -3.06 -3.66 14.40
CA ALA A 299 -1.75 -4.14 14.86
C ALA A 299 -1.78 -5.65 15.23
N GLN A 300 -2.81 -6.10 15.95
CA GLN A 300 -2.97 -7.52 16.30
C GLN A 300 -3.23 -8.39 15.05
N MET A 301 -4.00 -7.89 14.08
CA MET A 301 -4.22 -8.58 12.81
C MET A 301 -2.93 -8.66 11.98
N ALA A 302 -2.15 -7.58 11.92
CA ALA A 302 -0.83 -7.56 11.28
C ALA A 302 0.13 -8.55 11.94
N GLN A 303 0.21 -8.57 13.28
CA GLN A 303 1.02 -9.52 14.03
C GLN A 303 0.62 -10.98 13.74
N ALA A 304 -0.68 -11.28 13.74
CA ALA A 304 -1.18 -12.62 13.41
C ALA A 304 -0.79 -13.04 11.98
N ALA A 305 -0.90 -12.14 11.01
CA ALA A 305 -0.49 -12.39 9.63
C ALA A 305 1.02 -12.67 9.52
N LEU A 306 1.85 -11.86 10.17
CA LEU A 306 3.31 -12.01 10.18
C LEU A 306 3.75 -13.33 10.84
N LEU A 307 3.08 -13.74 11.93
CA LEU A 307 3.33 -15.03 12.58
C LEU A 307 3.05 -16.23 11.67
N VAL A 308 1.99 -16.17 10.87
CA VAL A 308 1.64 -17.27 9.95
C VAL A 308 2.52 -17.25 8.70
N LEU A 309 2.56 -16.12 8.00
CA LEU A 309 3.26 -15.98 6.71
C LEU A 309 4.78 -16.07 6.85
N GLY A 310 5.33 -15.62 7.98
CA GLY A 310 6.78 -15.65 8.25
C GLY A 310 7.38 -17.05 8.33
N ARG A 311 6.55 -18.10 8.40
CA ARG A 311 6.96 -19.51 8.37
C ARG A 311 7.25 -20.03 6.97
N ASP A 312 6.75 -19.34 5.96
CA ASP A 312 6.97 -19.75 4.57
C ASP A 312 8.44 -19.62 4.17
N GLN A 313 9.01 -20.72 3.62
CA GLN A 313 10.43 -20.80 3.29
C GLN A 313 10.78 -19.97 2.04
N ASP A 314 9.82 -19.76 1.15
CA ASP A 314 9.97 -18.95 -0.06
C ASP A 314 9.71 -17.47 0.19
N GLY A 315 9.20 -17.14 1.40
CA GLY A 315 8.81 -15.82 1.81
C GLY A 315 7.36 -15.49 1.47
N PHE A 316 6.98 -14.24 1.63
CA PHE A 316 5.59 -13.83 1.43
C PHE A 316 5.44 -12.43 0.85
N VAL A 317 4.21 -12.14 0.40
CA VAL A 317 3.71 -10.79 0.13
C VAL A 317 2.49 -10.52 1.00
N LEU A 318 2.45 -9.36 1.66
CA LEU A 318 1.41 -8.99 2.62
C LEU A 318 0.93 -7.56 2.36
N MET A 319 -0.37 -7.38 2.25
CA MET A 319 -1.03 -6.09 2.27
C MET A 319 -1.73 -5.89 3.62
N ILE A 320 -1.53 -4.73 4.23
CA ILE A 320 -2.17 -4.30 5.47
C ILE A 320 -2.87 -2.97 5.22
N GLU A 321 -4.16 -2.90 5.49
CA GLU A 321 -4.97 -1.73 5.17
C GLU A 321 -5.64 -1.13 6.40
N GLY A 322 -5.45 0.18 6.57
CA GLY A 322 -6.26 1.02 7.45
C GLY A 322 -7.45 1.60 6.68
N GLY A 323 -8.39 0.75 6.25
CA GLY A 323 -9.50 1.14 5.37
C GLY A 323 -10.56 2.03 6.05
N ALA A 324 -10.64 2.02 7.37
CA ALA A 324 -11.60 2.83 8.12
C ALA A 324 -11.21 4.32 8.17
N ILE A 325 -9.98 4.70 7.81
CA ILE A 325 -9.53 6.10 7.68
C ILE A 325 -10.40 6.82 6.63
N ASP A 326 -10.54 6.22 5.45
CA ASP A 326 -11.39 6.73 4.36
C ASP A 326 -12.84 6.90 4.79
N LYS A 327 -13.40 5.87 5.46
CA LYS A 327 -14.79 5.90 5.93
C LYS A 327 -15.04 7.05 6.90
N ALA A 328 -14.07 7.33 7.78
CA ALA A 328 -14.13 8.48 8.70
C ALA A 328 -13.97 9.80 7.94
N ALA A 329 -13.10 9.86 6.94
CA ALA A 329 -12.88 11.05 6.12
C ALA A 329 -14.08 11.39 5.24
N HIS A 330 -14.76 10.41 4.63
CA HIS A 330 -15.99 10.62 3.86
C HIS A 330 -17.12 11.30 4.64
N VAL A 331 -17.21 11.04 5.94
CA VAL A 331 -18.16 11.70 6.82
C VAL A 331 -17.55 12.91 7.54
N ASN A 332 -16.33 13.31 7.17
CA ASN A 332 -15.59 14.43 7.71
C ASN A 332 -15.46 14.36 9.26
N ASN A 333 -15.27 13.17 9.81
CA ASN A 333 -15.12 12.95 11.24
C ASN A 333 -13.65 12.95 11.65
N MET A 334 -13.15 14.09 12.15
CA MET A 334 -11.77 14.28 12.53
C MET A 334 -11.34 13.32 13.66
N ASP A 335 -12.19 13.13 14.67
CA ASP A 335 -11.88 12.29 15.84
C ASP A 335 -11.69 10.82 15.45
N HIS A 336 -12.58 10.27 14.61
CA HIS A 336 -12.43 8.91 14.09
C HIS A 336 -11.28 8.81 13.11
N MET A 337 -11.12 9.75 12.17
CA MET A 337 -10.04 9.74 11.21
C MET A 337 -8.66 9.73 11.90
N VAL A 338 -8.45 10.60 12.89
CA VAL A 338 -7.20 10.63 13.67
C VAL A 338 -7.02 9.30 14.42
N GLY A 339 -8.07 8.79 15.05
CA GLY A 339 -8.02 7.51 15.77
C GLY A 339 -7.62 6.34 14.88
N GLU A 340 -8.18 6.26 13.67
CA GLU A 340 -7.86 5.21 12.70
C GLU A 340 -6.42 5.35 12.14
N VAL A 341 -5.93 6.58 11.90
CA VAL A 341 -4.52 6.80 11.50
C VAL A 341 -3.57 6.39 12.62
N LEU A 342 -3.90 6.66 13.88
CA LEU A 342 -3.08 6.19 15.02
C LEU A 342 -3.06 4.66 15.09
N GLY A 343 -4.19 3.98 14.87
CA GLY A 343 -4.26 2.53 14.79
C GLY A 343 -3.45 1.96 13.61
N PHE A 344 -3.45 2.65 12.48
CA PHE A 344 -2.61 2.32 11.33
C PHE A 344 -1.11 2.48 11.66
N ASN A 345 -0.72 3.56 12.33
CA ASN A 345 0.67 3.78 12.77
C ASN A 345 1.15 2.66 13.72
N GLU A 346 0.28 2.15 14.60
CA GLU A 346 0.58 1.00 15.47
C GLU A 346 0.83 -0.29 14.65
N ALA A 347 0.07 -0.50 13.57
CA ALA A 347 0.30 -1.63 12.68
C ALA A 347 1.61 -1.50 11.90
N VAL A 348 1.98 -0.28 11.44
CA VAL A 348 3.30 -0.02 10.84
C VAL A 348 4.41 -0.34 11.84
N GLN A 349 4.28 0.09 13.10
CA GLN A 349 5.27 -0.22 14.13
C GLN A 349 5.39 -1.73 14.38
N THR A 350 4.29 -2.47 14.36
CA THR A 350 4.30 -3.95 14.46
C THR A 350 5.12 -4.60 13.34
N VAL A 351 5.03 -4.07 12.12
CA VAL A 351 5.86 -4.55 11.00
C VAL A 351 7.34 -4.22 11.21
N ILE A 352 7.64 -3.00 11.68
CA ILE A 352 9.02 -2.60 12.00
C ILE A 352 9.62 -3.53 13.05
N ASP A 353 8.90 -3.75 14.14
CA ASP A 353 9.33 -4.62 15.23
C ASP A 353 9.58 -6.05 14.76
N TRP A 354 8.73 -6.56 13.85
CA TRP A 354 8.92 -7.89 13.25
C TRP A 354 10.17 -7.96 12.36
N VAL A 355 10.49 -6.90 11.59
CA VAL A 355 11.70 -6.87 10.75
C VAL A 355 12.95 -6.75 11.60
N ASP A 356 12.88 -6.02 12.72
CA ASP A 356 14.02 -5.76 13.62
C ASP A 356 14.20 -6.89 14.67
N ASP A 357 13.25 -7.83 14.79
CA ASP A 357 13.33 -8.95 15.74
C ASP A 357 14.37 -10.00 15.26
N PRO A 358 15.47 -10.20 16.02
CA PRO A 358 16.50 -11.16 15.65
C PRO A 358 16.03 -12.64 15.71
N ALA A 359 14.86 -12.91 16.27
CA ALA A 359 14.26 -14.25 16.29
C ALA A 359 13.58 -14.60 14.97
N THR A 360 13.32 -13.63 14.09
CA THR A 360 12.77 -13.84 12.75
C THR A 360 13.88 -14.05 11.72
N ALA A 361 13.51 -14.54 10.54
CA ALA A 361 14.41 -14.62 9.41
C ALA A 361 14.42 -13.32 8.57
N SER A 362 13.64 -12.32 8.96
CA SER A 362 13.54 -11.02 8.30
C SER A 362 14.70 -10.09 8.68
N THR A 363 15.06 -9.25 7.75
CA THR A 363 16.00 -8.15 7.92
C THR A 363 15.68 -7.09 6.88
N TRP A 364 16.12 -5.84 7.08
CA TRP A 364 15.97 -4.81 6.06
C TRP A 364 16.71 -5.13 4.75
N ALA A 365 17.64 -6.08 4.75
CA ALA A 365 18.34 -6.52 3.54
C ALA A 365 17.53 -7.51 2.70
N ASN A 366 16.50 -8.15 3.25
CA ASN A 366 15.64 -9.12 2.55
C ASN A 366 14.14 -8.80 2.64
N THR A 367 13.78 -7.67 3.19
CA THR A 367 12.40 -7.20 3.35
C THR A 367 12.23 -5.83 2.72
N LEU A 368 11.23 -5.65 1.87
CA LEU A 368 10.77 -4.35 1.39
C LEU A 368 9.48 -3.98 2.12
N VAL A 369 9.47 -2.82 2.77
CA VAL A 369 8.28 -2.26 3.41
C VAL A 369 7.92 -0.92 2.76
N ILE A 370 6.68 -0.80 2.32
CA ILE A 370 6.10 0.39 1.71
C ILE A 370 4.91 0.85 2.56
N VAL A 371 4.85 2.14 2.90
CA VAL A 371 3.72 2.77 3.59
C VAL A 371 3.21 3.90 2.71
N THR A 372 1.94 3.83 2.29
CA THR A 372 1.34 4.82 1.39
C THR A 372 -0.18 4.95 1.60
N ALA A 373 -0.85 5.68 0.74
CA ALA A 373 -2.29 5.70 0.58
C ALA A 373 -2.65 5.37 -0.87
N ASP A 374 -3.89 4.97 -1.10
CA ASP A 374 -4.43 4.76 -2.43
C ASP A 374 -4.94 6.06 -3.08
N HIS A 375 -5.50 6.97 -2.28
CA HIS A 375 -5.90 8.33 -2.62
C HIS A 375 -6.01 9.19 -1.36
N GLU A 376 -6.40 10.45 -1.50
CA GLU A 376 -6.82 11.32 -0.41
C GLU A 376 -8.34 11.44 -0.38
N THR A 377 -8.92 11.53 0.81
CA THR A 377 -10.37 11.69 1.02
C THR A 377 -10.68 12.89 1.91
N GLY A 378 -11.67 13.69 1.46
CA GLY A 378 -12.19 14.82 2.21
C GLY A 378 -11.52 16.14 1.89
N TYR A 379 -10.43 16.14 1.13
CA TYR A 379 -9.56 17.27 0.86
C TYR A 379 -9.34 18.09 2.13
N LEU A 380 -8.74 17.42 3.11
CA LEU A 380 -8.45 18.03 4.39
C LEU A 380 -7.33 19.05 4.22
N THR A 381 -7.63 20.33 4.53
CA THR A 381 -6.67 21.41 4.44
C THR A 381 -6.42 22.03 5.80
N GLN A 382 -5.20 22.52 5.98
CA GLN A 382 -4.85 23.36 7.11
C GLN A 382 -5.28 24.79 6.85
N ALA A 383 -5.90 25.44 7.84
CA ALA A 383 -6.21 26.85 7.74
C ALA A 383 -4.91 27.68 7.59
N PRO A 384 -4.89 28.71 6.74
CA PRO A 384 -3.73 29.55 6.60
C PRO A 384 -3.36 30.19 7.94
N ASN A 385 -2.12 30.00 8.37
CA ASN A 385 -1.39 30.71 9.43
C ASN A 385 -1.49 30.22 10.86
N THR A 386 -2.25 29.18 11.21
CA THR A 386 -2.24 28.72 12.61
C THR A 386 -2.44 27.21 12.72
N PHE A 387 -1.35 26.50 12.89
CA PHE A 387 -1.42 25.23 13.57
C PHE A 387 -1.50 25.51 15.06
N PRO A 388 -2.45 24.93 15.78
CA PRO A 388 -2.34 24.95 17.22
C PRO A 388 -1.04 24.18 17.56
N ASN A 389 -0.22 24.75 18.40
CA ASN A 389 0.86 24.01 19.07
C ASN A 389 0.28 23.00 20.07
N GLN A 390 -0.96 22.58 19.88
CA GLN A 390 -1.68 21.68 20.77
C GLN A 390 -2.21 20.51 19.94
N PRO A 391 -2.19 19.31 20.49
CA PRO A 391 -2.84 18.15 19.89
C PRO A 391 -4.34 18.43 19.69
N LEU A 392 -4.92 17.84 18.64
CA LEU A 392 -6.35 17.94 18.32
C LEU A 392 -7.29 17.35 19.40
N GLY A 393 -6.78 16.95 20.56
CA GLY A 393 -7.55 16.43 21.70
C GLY A 393 -8.61 17.36 22.26
N GLU A 394 -8.57 18.63 21.91
CA GLU A 394 -9.61 19.61 22.25
C GLU A 394 -10.82 19.54 21.32
N VAL A 395 -10.66 18.94 20.12
CA VAL A 395 -11.75 18.77 19.16
C VAL A 395 -12.49 17.48 19.48
N THR A 396 -13.69 17.60 20.01
CA THR A 396 -14.54 16.45 20.35
C THR A 396 -15.41 16.03 19.18
N THR A 397 -15.88 14.77 19.18
CA THR A 397 -16.86 14.29 18.20
C THR A 397 -18.13 15.15 18.20
N THR A 398 -18.54 15.66 19.36
CA THR A 398 -19.69 16.56 19.50
C THR A 398 -19.45 17.89 18.78
N THR A 399 -18.26 18.47 18.93
CA THR A 399 -17.85 19.68 18.20
C THR A 399 -17.89 19.45 16.69
N LEU A 400 -17.31 18.36 16.19
CA LEU A 400 -17.32 18.01 14.77
C LEU A 400 -18.74 17.78 14.21
N VAL A 401 -19.65 17.19 14.99
CA VAL A 401 -21.06 17.03 14.60
C VAL A 401 -21.76 18.39 14.51
N LEU A 402 -21.50 19.28 15.43
CA LEU A 402 -22.08 20.63 15.44
C LEU A 402 -21.57 21.47 14.25
N GLU A 403 -20.31 21.35 13.90
CA GLU A 403 -19.75 21.95 12.69
C GLU A 403 -20.56 21.57 11.44
N LYS A 404 -20.85 20.28 11.28
CA LYS A 404 -21.60 19.76 10.13
C LYS A 404 -22.98 20.42 10.00
N THR A 405 -23.66 20.70 11.13
CA THR A 405 -25.01 21.26 11.13
C THR A 405 -25.02 22.76 10.91
N ASN A 406 -23.93 23.44 11.21
CA ASN A 406 -23.85 24.90 11.20
C ASN A 406 -23.22 25.50 9.94
N LEU A 407 -22.49 24.74 9.15
CA LEU A 407 -21.91 25.21 7.90
C LEU A 407 -22.86 25.02 6.73
N THR A 408 -23.31 26.11 6.15
CA THR A 408 -24.23 26.14 5.01
C THR A 408 -23.66 25.53 3.74
N SER A 409 -22.33 25.43 3.64
CA SER A 409 -21.60 24.84 2.54
C SER A 409 -21.35 23.30 2.68
N GLY A 410 -21.72 22.73 3.83
CA GLY A 410 -21.38 21.31 4.14
C GLY A 410 -19.92 21.10 4.53
N LEU A 411 -19.08 22.12 4.53
CA LEU A 411 -17.69 22.07 4.98
C LEU A 411 -17.64 21.94 6.50
N ARG A 412 -16.65 21.21 6.98
CA ARG A 412 -16.35 21.06 8.40
C ARG A 412 -14.97 21.62 8.70
N ALA A 413 -14.82 22.19 9.88
CA ALA A 413 -13.56 22.71 10.34
C ALA A 413 -13.31 22.32 11.81
N SER A 414 -12.06 22.17 12.19
CA SER A 414 -11.68 22.20 13.59
C SER A 414 -11.37 23.64 13.98
N TRP A 415 -12.00 24.13 15.06
CA TRP A 415 -11.75 25.48 15.57
C TRP A 415 -11.79 25.48 17.08
N LEU A 416 -11.29 26.57 17.67
CA LEU A 416 -11.42 26.82 19.08
C LEU A 416 -12.73 27.61 19.30
N ASP A 417 -13.75 26.91 19.80
CA ASP A 417 -15.05 27.56 20.17
C ASP A 417 -14.88 28.39 21.46
N THR A 418 -14.44 29.63 21.28
CA THR A 418 -14.26 30.58 22.38
C THR A 418 -15.55 31.31 22.76
N ILE A 419 -16.56 31.28 21.86
CA ILE A 419 -17.89 31.76 22.07
C ILE A 419 -18.84 30.56 22.07
N PRO A 420 -19.14 29.92 23.20
CA PRO A 420 -19.81 28.62 23.26
C PRO A 420 -21.20 28.59 22.61
N ASN A 421 -21.25 28.67 21.29
CA ASN A 421 -22.46 28.64 20.47
C ASN A 421 -22.46 27.57 19.38
N SER A 422 -21.36 26.80 19.29
CA SER A 422 -21.14 25.74 18.32
C SER A 422 -21.19 26.22 16.86
N ARG A 423 -20.74 27.43 16.60
CA ARG A 423 -20.60 28.06 15.28
C ARG A 423 -19.20 28.64 15.17
N ILE A 424 -18.68 28.72 13.94
CA ILE A 424 -17.46 29.48 13.70
C ILE A 424 -17.81 30.95 13.62
N ASP A 425 -17.34 31.70 14.59
CA ASP A 425 -17.48 33.18 14.63
C ASP A 425 -16.23 33.85 14.03
N THR A 426 -16.33 35.09 13.63
CA THR A 426 -15.27 35.83 12.91
C THR A 426 -13.99 36.02 13.72
N GLU A 427 -14.09 35.97 15.04
CA GLU A 427 -12.98 36.10 15.99
C GLU A 427 -12.31 34.77 16.35
N GLU A 428 -12.89 33.64 15.91
CA GLU A 428 -12.41 32.32 16.26
C GLU A 428 -11.36 31.79 15.27
N THR A 429 -10.43 30.99 15.78
CA THR A 429 -9.35 30.44 14.98
C THR A 429 -9.75 29.07 14.43
N VAL A 430 -9.77 28.95 13.12
CA VAL A 430 -9.94 27.68 12.39
C VAL A 430 -8.58 27.05 12.14
N TYR A 431 -8.46 25.78 12.48
CA TYR A 431 -7.20 25.03 12.33
C TYR A 431 -7.19 24.11 11.13
N TRP A 432 -8.23 23.30 10.95
CA TRP A 432 -8.39 22.35 9.87
C TRP A 432 -9.76 22.44 9.25
N ALA A 433 -9.84 22.27 7.95
CA ALA A 433 -11.10 22.29 7.22
C ALA A 433 -11.20 21.13 6.24
N TRP A 434 -12.35 20.46 6.26
CA TRP A 434 -12.75 19.53 5.23
C TRP A 434 -13.43 20.28 4.08
N ASN A 435 -13.03 19.99 2.85
CA ASN A 435 -13.52 20.72 1.67
C ASN A 435 -14.48 19.89 0.81
N THR A 436 -14.54 18.58 1.03
CA THR A 436 -15.45 17.66 0.35
C THR A 436 -15.80 16.47 1.25
N GLY A 437 -16.82 15.71 0.91
CA GLY A 437 -17.05 14.36 1.43
C GLY A 437 -16.63 13.26 0.46
N GLY A 438 -15.94 13.60 -0.63
CA GLY A 438 -15.42 12.68 -1.64
C GLY A 438 -13.90 12.63 -1.66
N HIS A 439 -13.35 11.96 -2.66
CA HIS A 439 -11.91 11.91 -2.87
C HIS A 439 -11.40 13.19 -3.53
N SER A 440 -10.09 13.38 -3.49
CA SER A 440 -9.40 14.43 -4.24
C SER A 440 -8.30 13.86 -5.13
N ASN A 441 -7.94 14.60 -6.18
CA ASN A 441 -6.82 14.30 -7.06
C ASN A 441 -5.51 14.90 -6.51
N SER A 442 -5.28 14.74 -5.20
CA SER A 442 -4.07 15.21 -4.53
C SER A 442 -3.00 14.13 -4.52
N LEU A 443 -1.72 14.53 -4.55
CA LEU A 443 -0.62 13.61 -4.30
C LEU A 443 -0.71 13.04 -2.89
N VAL A 444 -0.46 11.74 -2.77
CA VAL A 444 -0.36 11.05 -1.48
C VAL A 444 1.10 10.76 -1.11
N PRO A 445 1.45 10.70 0.18
CA PRO A 445 2.81 10.37 0.60
C PRO A 445 3.10 8.87 0.45
N LEU A 446 4.34 8.53 0.10
CA LEU A 446 4.87 7.19 0.12
C LEU A 446 6.17 7.18 0.92
N PHE A 447 6.29 6.26 1.86
CA PHE A 447 7.50 6.02 2.64
C PHE A 447 7.98 4.60 2.39
N VAL A 448 9.28 4.42 2.20
CA VAL A 448 9.83 3.11 1.86
C VAL A 448 11.16 2.85 2.54
N LYS A 449 11.36 1.60 2.96
CA LYS A 449 12.62 1.10 3.53
C LYS A 449 12.84 -0.36 3.19
N GLY A 450 14.10 -0.73 3.06
CA GLY A 450 14.52 -2.13 2.91
C GLY A 450 15.00 -2.48 1.51
N ALA A 451 14.94 -3.76 1.19
CA ALA A 451 15.48 -4.31 -0.06
C ALA A 451 14.75 -3.77 -1.29
N GLY A 452 15.44 -3.05 -2.17
CA GLY A 452 14.88 -2.46 -3.37
C GLY A 452 14.25 -1.08 -3.19
N ALA A 453 14.29 -0.50 -1.97
CA ALA A 453 13.75 0.84 -1.72
C ALA A 453 14.40 1.93 -2.61
N GLU A 454 15.66 1.77 -2.97
CA GLU A 454 16.39 2.69 -3.85
C GLU A 454 15.89 2.69 -5.30
N LEU A 455 15.14 1.67 -5.73
CA LEU A 455 14.57 1.62 -7.08
C LEU A 455 13.53 2.72 -7.33
N PHE A 456 12.91 3.25 -6.28
CA PHE A 456 11.97 4.36 -6.39
C PHE A 456 12.62 5.62 -6.95
N ALA A 457 13.87 5.89 -6.60
CA ALA A 457 14.58 7.07 -7.10
C ALA A 457 14.74 7.09 -8.63
N ALA A 458 14.81 5.92 -9.27
CA ALA A 458 14.91 5.80 -10.72
C ALA A 458 13.57 6.01 -11.47
N LYS A 459 12.46 6.11 -10.73
CA LYS A 459 11.13 6.33 -11.29
C LYS A 459 10.72 7.80 -11.37
N ILE A 460 11.51 8.68 -10.73
CA ILE A 460 11.25 10.12 -10.75
C ILE A 460 11.57 10.69 -12.12
N ASP A 461 10.62 11.41 -12.71
CA ASP A 461 10.90 12.28 -13.86
C ASP A 461 11.38 13.65 -13.36
N PRO A 462 12.65 14.02 -13.59
CA PRO A 462 13.15 15.30 -13.16
C PRO A 462 12.59 16.49 -13.96
N ALA A 463 11.92 16.24 -15.08
CA ALA A 463 11.28 17.26 -15.90
C ALA A 463 9.83 17.55 -15.47
N ASP A 464 9.20 16.63 -14.75
CA ASP A 464 7.82 16.75 -14.25
C ASP A 464 7.83 16.93 -12.74
N LEU A 465 7.76 18.16 -12.27
CA LEU A 465 7.91 18.51 -10.86
C LEU A 465 6.67 19.25 -10.35
N ASP A 466 6.11 18.76 -9.28
CA ASP A 466 5.11 19.49 -8.50
C ASP A 466 5.72 20.76 -7.87
N PRO A 467 5.08 21.94 -7.95
CA PRO A 467 5.64 23.18 -7.44
C PRO A 467 5.89 23.18 -5.93
N VAL A 468 5.14 22.40 -5.17
CA VAL A 468 5.23 22.33 -3.69
C VAL A 468 5.90 21.02 -3.23
N ARG A 469 5.46 19.88 -3.76
CA ARG A 469 5.94 18.54 -3.38
C ARG A 469 7.22 18.13 -4.12
N ARG A 470 7.54 18.81 -5.19
CA ARG A 470 8.71 18.59 -6.06
C ARG A 470 8.56 17.28 -6.84
N ALA A 471 9.50 16.36 -6.70
CA ALA A 471 9.48 15.09 -7.42
C ALA A 471 8.34 14.19 -6.96
N TYR A 472 7.62 13.58 -7.89
CA TYR A 472 6.56 12.61 -7.61
C TYR A 472 6.63 11.43 -8.59
N LEU A 473 5.87 10.39 -8.29
CA LEU A 473 5.75 9.14 -9.02
C LEU A 473 4.31 8.95 -9.46
N ASP A 474 4.09 8.11 -10.45
CA ASP A 474 2.76 7.55 -10.69
C ASP A 474 2.53 6.29 -9.83
N ASN A 475 1.30 5.99 -9.41
CA ASN A 475 1.03 4.80 -8.60
C ASN A 475 1.33 3.49 -9.32
N THR A 476 1.40 3.46 -10.65
CA THR A 476 1.86 2.31 -11.43
C THR A 476 3.36 2.03 -11.26
N ASP A 477 4.16 3.03 -10.90
CA ASP A 477 5.58 2.86 -10.58
C ASP A 477 5.79 2.06 -9.31
N VAL A 478 4.85 2.13 -8.36
CA VAL A 478 4.89 1.34 -7.12
C VAL A 478 4.88 -0.15 -7.45
N PHE A 479 3.99 -0.58 -8.36
CA PHE A 479 4.01 -1.95 -8.89
C PHE A 479 5.37 -2.30 -9.51
N SER A 480 5.90 -1.44 -10.36
CA SER A 480 7.16 -1.69 -11.07
C SER A 480 8.31 -1.92 -10.09
N VAL A 481 8.34 -1.19 -8.97
CA VAL A 481 9.35 -1.36 -7.91
C VAL A 481 9.09 -2.64 -7.12
N MET A 482 7.86 -2.91 -6.70
CA MET A 482 7.50 -4.15 -5.99
C MET A 482 7.85 -5.39 -6.82
N ASP A 483 7.54 -5.37 -8.12
CA ASP A 483 7.84 -6.47 -9.04
C ASP A 483 9.35 -6.68 -9.18
N SER A 484 10.09 -5.62 -9.44
CA SER A 484 11.54 -5.68 -9.57
C SER A 484 12.22 -6.14 -8.29
N ALA A 485 11.83 -5.58 -7.14
CA ALA A 485 12.41 -5.91 -5.85
C ALA A 485 12.10 -7.35 -5.41
N SER A 486 10.90 -7.87 -5.71
CA SER A 486 10.46 -9.19 -5.22
C SER A 486 10.79 -10.34 -6.15
N PHE A 487 10.94 -10.08 -7.46
CA PHE A 487 11.09 -11.13 -8.47
C PHE A 487 12.33 -10.98 -9.36
N SER A 488 12.90 -9.76 -9.49
CA SER A 488 14.03 -9.50 -10.41
C SER A 488 14.87 -8.30 -9.92
N TYR A 489 15.58 -8.45 -8.80
CA TYR A 489 16.31 -7.34 -8.19
C TYR A 489 17.71 -7.11 -8.79
N PRO A 490 18.00 -5.97 -9.46
CA PRO A 490 19.35 -5.59 -9.86
C PRO A 490 20.13 -5.04 -8.65
N CYS A 491 21.30 -5.60 -8.36
CA CYS A 491 22.16 -5.09 -7.29
C CYS A 491 22.63 -3.66 -7.59
N PRO A 492 22.46 -2.72 -6.65
CA PRO A 492 23.16 -1.45 -6.73
C PRO A 492 24.68 -1.70 -6.61
N LEU A 493 25.48 -1.00 -7.42
CA LEU A 493 26.93 -1.03 -7.29
C LEU A 493 27.32 -0.60 -5.89
N ARG A 494 27.90 -1.51 -5.10
CA ARG A 494 28.22 -1.31 -3.67
C ARG A 494 29.25 -0.21 -3.36
N TYR A 495 29.86 0.43 -4.40
CA TYR A 495 30.85 1.49 -4.20
C TYR A 495 30.60 2.66 -5.15
N PRO A 496 30.56 3.90 -4.64
CA PRO A 496 30.75 5.04 -5.51
C PRO A 496 32.17 4.89 -6.08
N VAL A 497 32.28 4.75 -7.40
CA VAL A 497 33.57 4.82 -8.08
C VAL A 497 34.08 6.25 -7.89
N PHE A 498 34.97 6.46 -6.92
CA PHE A 498 35.74 7.67 -6.86
C PHE A 498 36.66 7.68 -8.09
N LEU A 499 36.23 8.35 -9.15
CA LEU A 499 37.13 8.72 -10.23
C LEU A 499 38.16 9.71 -9.64
N PRO A 500 39.45 9.38 -9.63
CA PRO A 500 40.43 10.35 -9.21
C PRO A 500 40.41 11.53 -10.19
N VAL A 501 40.02 12.68 -9.69
CA VAL A 501 40.16 13.94 -10.43
C VAL A 501 41.64 14.17 -10.66
N MET A 502 42.14 13.91 -11.87
CA MET A 502 43.45 14.30 -12.28
C MET A 502 43.47 15.82 -12.39
N LEU A 503 43.95 16.51 -11.37
CA LEU A 503 44.34 17.92 -11.43
C LEU A 503 45.46 18.06 -12.45
N LYS A 504 45.17 18.59 -13.64
CA LYS A 504 46.21 19.11 -14.53
C LYS A 504 46.91 20.29 -13.81
N LYS A 505 48.14 20.08 -13.37
CA LYS A 505 49.02 21.20 -13.05
C LYS A 505 49.27 22.00 -14.32
N LYS A 506 49.04 23.33 -14.23
CA LYS A 506 49.51 24.32 -15.21
C LYS A 506 51.00 24.44 -15.12
#